data_fb9ff3701004d7f11fe98d4d2402afb8
#
_entry.id   fb9ff3701004d7f11fe98d4d2402afb8
#
_cell.length_a   1.000
_cell.length_b   1.000
_cell.length_c   1.000
_cell.angle_alpha   90.00
_cell.angle_beta   90.00
_cell.angle_gamma   90.00
#
_symmetry.space_group_name_H-M   'P 1'
#
loop_
_entity.id
_entity.type
_entity.pdbx_description
1 polymer ?
#
loop_
_entity_poly.entity_id
_entity_poly.type
_entity_poly.pdbx_seq_one_letter_code
_entity_poly.pdbx_strand_id
1 'polypeptide(L)'
;MEKISEDLLIIDKLVERAQMAQQKYESNGSQKKFDTASQAVAWALMEPTNNRLLSELAVSETGLGNVEDKVMKNHNKTLGLMRDLLQQKTFGHISDEPSKGLSTYLRPKGVIAAIIPSTNPIATP
;
A
#
# COMPACT_ATOMS: atom_id res chain seq x y z
N MET A 1 21.93 25.09 4.13
CA MET A 1 20.69 25.63 3.51
C MET A 1 20.47 25.09 2.10
N GLU A 2 21.49 25.01 1.26
CA GLU A 2 21.39 24.52 -0.14
C GLU A 2 20.87 23.08 -0.25
N LYS A 3 21.39 22.14 0.54
CA LYS A 3 20.97 20.74 0.55
C LYS A 3 19.49 20.54 0.96
N ILE A 4 18.99 21.30 1.91
CA ILE A 4 17.57 21.25 2.32
C ILE A 4 16.67 21.73 1.17
N SER A 5 17.12 22.68 0.36
CA SER A 5 16.38 23.18 -0.80
C SER A 5 16.28 22.12 -1.92
N GLU A 6 17.35 21.35 -2.15
CA GLU A 6 17.37 20.26 -3.12
C GLU A 6 16.47 19.10 -2.68
N ASP A 7 16.54 18.71 -1.41
CA ASP A 7 15.68 17.64 -0.86
C ASP A 7 14.19 18.01 -0.95
N LEU A 8 13.84 19.27 -0.68
CA LEU A 8 12.47 19.76 -0.82
C LEU A 8 11.98 19.69 -2.28
N LEU A 9 12.83 20.06 -3.25
CA LEU A 9 12.48 19.96 -4.65
C LEU A 9 12.24 18.50 -5.13
N ILE A 10 12.98 17.55 -4.58
CA ILE A 10 12.78 16.12 -4.84
C ILE A 10 11.43 15.67 -4.30
N ILE A 11 11.11 16.05 -3.05
CA ILE A 11 9.84 15.72 -2.42
C ILE A 11 8.67 16.31 -3.20
N ASP A 12 8.73 17.58 -3.58
CA ASP A 12 7.68 18.24 -4.36
C ASP A 12 7.40 17.50 -5.66
N LYS A 13 8.44 17.14 -6.42
CA LYS A 13 8.30 16.35 -7.65
C LYS A 13 7.69 14.96 -7.43
N LEU A 14 8.03 14.31 -6.31
CA LEU A 14 7.45 13.02 -5.95
C LEU A 14 5.96 13.16 -5.62
N VAL A 15 5.58 14.19 -4.88
CA VAL A 15 4.19 14.48 -4.52
C VAL A 15 3.37 14.83 -5.76
N GLU A 16 3.86 15.70 -6.64
CA GLU A 16 3.19 16.05 -7.90
C GLU A 16 2.94 14.81 -8.78
N ARG A 17 3.96 13.96 -8.94
CA ARG A 17 3.85 12.71 -9.70
C ARG A 17 2.83 11.76 -9.08
N ALA A 18 2.83 11.64 -7.75
CA ALA A 18 1.89 10.80 -7.02
C ALA A 18 0.45 11.34 -7.15
N GLN A 19 0.25 12.66 -7.10
CA GLN A 19 -1.07 13.29 -7.29
C GLN A 19 -1.63 13.05 -8.69
N MET A 20 -0.81 13.21 -9.73
CA MET A 20 -1.21 12.91 -11.11
C MET A 20 -1.58 11.43 -11.29
N ALA A 21 -0.80 10.52 -10.71
CA ALA A 21 -1.08 9.10 -10.73
C ALA A 21 -2.38 8.76 -9.98
N GLN A 22 -2.60 9.38 -8.82
CA GLN A 22 -3.81 9.21 -8.02
C GLN A 22 -5.05 9.67 -8.79
N GLN A 23 -5.03 10.84 -9.40
CA GLN A 23 -6.15 11.35 -10.20
C GLN A 23 -6.50 10.39 -11.35
N LYS A 24 -5.48 9.90 -12.07
CA LYS A 24 -5.67 8.94 -13.16
C LYS A 24 -6.19 7.58 -12.65
N TYR A 25 -5.74 7.14 -11.49
CA TYR A 25 -6.16 5.89 -10.87
C TYR A 25 -7.63 5.97 -10.43
N GLU A 26 -8.02 7.11 -9.83
CA GLU A 26 -9.35 7.37 -9.30
C GLU A 26 -10.39 7.62 -10.41
N SER A 27 -10.05 8.38 -11.45
CA SER A 27 -10.99 8.77 -12.53
C SER A 27 -11.66 7.58 -13.24
N ASN A 28 -10.98 6.44 -13.28
CA ASN A 28 -11.47 5.18 -13.84
C ASN A 28 -11.67 4.13 -12.74
N GLY A 29 -11.94 4.56 -11.50
CA GLY A 29 -12.06 3.70 -10.33
C GLY A 29 -13.26 2.77 -10.41
N SER A 30 -13.08 1.55 -9.94
CA SER A 30 -14.15 0.61 -9.64
C SER A 30 -13.67 -0.36 -8.56
N GLN A 31 -14.59 -0.97 -7.83
CA GLN A 31 -14.26 -1.99 -6.83
C GLN A 31 -13.33 -3.05 -7.42
N LYS A 32 -13.71 -3.62 -8.57
CA LYS A 32 -12.90 -4.65 -9.24
C LYS A 32 -11.48 -4.19 -9.58
N LYS A 33 -11.33 -2.93 -10.04
CA LYS A 33 -10.01 -2.39 -10.39
C LYS A 33 -9.12 -2.24 -9.16
N PHE A 34 -9.68 -1.77 -8.05
CA PHE A 34 -8.94 -1.60 -6.80
C PHE A 34 -8.59 -2.94 -6.17
N ASP A 35 -9.53 -3.90 -6.17
CA ASP A 35 -9.26 -5.27 -5.72
C ASP A 35 -8.15 -5.94 -6.54
N THR A 36 -8.21 -5.80 -7.88
CA THR A 36 -7.18 -6.36 -8.77
C THR A 36 -5.82 -5.71 -8.51
N ALA A 37 -5.77 -4.40 -8.29
CA ALA A 37 -4.51 -3.71 -7.99
C ALA A 37 -3.91 -4.17 -6.64
N SER A 38 -4.74 -4.29 -5.60
CA SER A 38 -4.32 -4.79 -4.29
C SER A 38 -3.80 -6.22 -4.37
N GLN A 39 -4.50 -7.09 -5.12
CA GLN A 39 -4.06 -8.48 -5.36
C GLN A 39 -2.74 -8.55 -6.12
N ALA A 40 -2.54 -7.68 -7.13
CA ALA A 40 -1.30 -7.64 -7.90
C ALA A 40 -0.10 -7.22 -7.04
N VAL A 41 -0.27 -6.22 -6.17
CA VAL A 41 0.77 -5.80 -5.22
C VAL A 41 1.07 -6.91 -4.21
N ALA A 42 0.04 -7.51 -3.63
CA ALA A 42 0.19 -8.63 -2.70
C ALA A 42 0.92 -9.82 -3.34
N TRP A 43 0.56 -10.17 -4.57
CA TRP A 43 1.23 -11.23 -5.30
C TRP A 43 2.69 -10.90 -5.61
N ALA A 44 2.99 -9.68 -6.03
CA ALA A 44 4.36 -9.25 -6.30
C ALA A 44 5.28 -9.40 -5.06
N LEU A 45 4.73 -9.17 -3.86
CA LEU A 45 5.46 -9.40 -2.61
C LEU A 45 5.54 -10.90 -2.25
N MET A 46 4.46 -11.66 -2.46
CA MET A 46 4.37 -13.07 -2.04
C MET A 46 5.02 -14.04 -3.02
N GLU A 47 5.29 -13.63 -4.25
CA GLU A 47 5.99 -14.44 -5.24
C GLU A 47 7.32 -14.92 -4.63
N PRO A 48 7.62 -16.24 -4.62
CA PRO A 48 8.71 -16.80 -3.82
C PRO A 48 10.08 -16.15 -4.06
N THR A 49 10.42 -15.86 -5.32
CA THR A 49 11.70 -15.25 -5.69
C THR A 49 11.80 -13.82 -5.16
N ASN A 50 10.74 -13.04 -5.37
CA ASN A 50 10.68 -11.65 -4.90
C ASN A 50 10.70 -11.58 -3.37
N ASN A 51 9.89 -12.40 -2.69
CA ASN A 51 9.85 -12.42 -1.24
C ASN A 51 11.21 -12.76 -0.64
N ARG A 52 11.91 -13.74 -1.21
CA ARG A 52 13.26 -14.10 -0.76
C ARG A 52 14.25 -12.97 -0.99
N LEU A 53 14.30 -12.41 -2.18
CA LEU A 53 15.19 -11.28 -2.53
C LEU A 53 14.99 -10.09 -1.59
N LEU A 54 13.74 -9.70 -1.37
CA LEU A 54 13.39 -8.59 -0.47
C LEU A 54 13.75 -8.90 0.99
N SER A 55 13.60 -10.15 1.41
CA SER A 55 13.96 -10.57 2.77
C SER A 55 15.48 -10.56 2.99
N GLU A 56 16.26 -11.00 2.00
CA GLU A 56 17.72 -10.93 2.02
C GLU A 56 18.20 -9.47 2.07
N LEU A 57 17.62 -8.62 1.23
CA LEU A 57 17.92 -7.18 1.23
C LEU A 57 17.59 -6.55 2.59
N ALA A 58 16.43 -6.84 3.16
CA ALA A 58 16.01 -6.30 4.44
C ALA A 58 16.93 -6.72 5.60
N VAL A 59 17.44 -7.95 5.62
CA VAL A 59 18.41 -8.40 6.63
C VAL A 59 19.75 -7.71 6.41
N SER A 60 20.23 -7.65 5.17
CA SER A 60 21.48 -7.00 4.81
C SER A 60 21.53 -5.53 5.18
N GLU A 61 20.47 -4.77 4.88
CA GLU A 61 20.40 -3.33 5.11
C GLU A 61 20.17 -2.96 6.59
N THR A 62 19.43 -3.79 7.32
CA THR A 62 19.02 -3.45 8.70
C THR A 62 19.82 -4.19 9.78
N GLY A 63 20.45 -5.31 9.44
CA GLY A 63 21.06 -6.20 10.43
C GLY A 63 20.05 -6.88 11.38
N LEU A 64 18.74 -6.84 11.07
CA LEU A 64 17.68 -7.30 11.98
C LEU A 64 17.02 -8.58 11.49
N GLY A 65 16.94 -9.56 12.37
CA GLY A 65 16.29 -10.85 12.14
C GLY A 65 17.07 -11.76 11.21
N ASN A 66 16.39 -12.73 10.62
CA ASN A 66 16.95 -13.65 9.63
C ASN A 66 16.03 -13.75 8.40
N VAL A 67 16.58 -14.26 7.32
CA VAL A 67 15.89 -14.31 6.02
C VAL A 67 14.66 -15.19 6.06
N GLU A 68 14.75 -16.37 6.64
CA GLU A 68 13.66 -17.36 6.64
C GLU A 68 12.43 -16.85 7.41
N ASP A 69 12.64 -16.25 8.59
CA ASP A 69 11.56 -15.65 9.37
C ASP A 69 10.94 -14.45 8.64
N LYS A 70 11.74 -13.66 7.92
CA LYS A 70 11.22 -12.54 7.12
C LYS A 70 10.38 -13.03 5.94
N VAL A 71 10.82 -14.07 5.23
CA VAL A 71 10.04 -14.70 4.14
C VAL A 71 8.69 -15.18 4.65
N MET A 72 8.69 -15.92 5.75
CA MET A 72 7.46 -16.41 6.38
C MET A 72 6.57 -15.26 6.87
N LYS A 73 7.16 -14.26 7.51
CA LYS A 73 6.42 -13.09 8.01
C LYS A 73 5.77 -12.31 6.86
N ASN A 74 6.51 -12.00 5.79
CA ASN A 74 6.00 -11.29 4.63
C ASN A 74 4.81 -12.03 4.03
N HIS A 75 4.94 -13.33 3.80
CA HIS A 75 3.87 -14.17 3.27
C HIS A 75 2.63 -14.14 4.18
N ASN A 76 2.79 -14.45 5.46
CA ASN A 76 1.67 -14.57 6.40
C ASN A 76 0.95 -13.23 6.64
N LYS A 77 1.69 -12.12 6.74
CA LYS A 77 1.11 -10.78 6.92
C LYS A 77 0.33 -10.34 5.70
N THR A 78 0.91 -10.52 4.50
CA THR A 78 0.25 -10.17 3.25
C THR A 78 -1.00 -11.03 3.02
N LEU A 79 -0.91 -12.35 3.22
CA LEU A 79 -2.05 -13.24 3.09
C LEU A 79 -3.16 -12.92 4.10
N GLY A 80 -2.79 -12.62 5.35
CA GLY A 80 -3.73 -12.21 6.39
C GLY A 80 -4.47 -10.93 6.02
N LEU A 81 -3.76 -9.90 5.56
CA LEU A 81 -4.36 -8.66 5.10
C LEU A 81 -5.31 -8.89 3.91
N MET A 82 -4.87 -9.64 2.91
CA MET A 82 -5.71 -9.95 1.74
C MET A 82 -6.98 -10.72 2.11
N ARG A 83 -6.90 -11.65 3.06
CA ARG A 83 -8.07 -12.34 3.60
C ARG A 83 -9.05 -11.37 4.27
N ASP A 84 -8.54 -10.42 5.06
CA ASP A 84 -9.34 -9.46 5.81
C ASP A 84 -9.98 -8.40 4.89
N LEU A 85 -9.32 -8.10 3.75
CA LEU A 85 -9.86 -7.22 2.70
C LEU A 85 -10.85 -7.91 1.76
N LEU A 86 -10.85 -9.24 1.73
CA LEU A 86 -11.72 -10.01 0.85
C LEU A 86 -13.20 -9.69 1.16
N GLN A 87 -13.96 -9.34 0.12
CA GLN A 87 -15.38 -8.96 0.20
C GLN A 87 -15.66 -7.61 0.89
N GLN A 88 -14.64 -6.86 1.31
CA GLN A 88 -14.86 -5.51 1.81
C GLN A 88 -15.18 -4.56 0.65
N LYS A 89 -16.22 -3.75 0.83
CA LYS A 89 -16.43 -2.61 -0.07
C LYS A 89 -15.40 -1.54 0.26
N THR A 90 -14.68 -1.07 -0.76
CA THR A 90 -13.63 -0.06 -0.60
C THR A 90 -13.89 1.19 -1.43
N PHE A 91 -14.94 1.18 -2.26
CA PHE A 91 -15.25 2.26 -3.18
C PHE A 91 -16.75 2.41 -3.43
N GLY A 92 -17.21 3.64 -3.55
CA GLY A 92 -18.58 3.99 -3.94
C GLY A 92 -19.61 3.90 -2.81
N HIS A 93 -20.85 3.72 -3.19
CA HIS A 93 -21.99 3.66 -2.27
C HIS A 93 -21.97 2.38 -1.43
N ILE A 94 -22.17 2.51 -0.11
CA ILE A 94 -22.16 1.39 0.84
C ILE A 94 -23.57 1.06 1.32
N SER A 95 -24.28 2.07 1.84
CA SER A 95 -25.58 1.87 2.50
C SER A 95 -26.43 3.13 2.49
N ASP A 96 -27.73 2.92 2.58
CA ASP A 96 -28.74 3.95 2.85
C ASP A 96 -29.44 3.67 4.17
N GLU A 97 -29.68 4.71 4.95
CA GLU A 97 -30.53 4.72 6.14
C GLU A 97 -31.68 5.73 5.92
N PRO A 98 -32.73 5.35 5.18
CA PRO A 98 -33.82 6.28 4.81
C PRO A 98 -34.49 6.95 6.01
N SER A 99 -34.60 6.25 7.13
CA SER A 99 -35.19 6.79 8.37
C SER A 99 -34.41 7.96 8.98
N LYS A 100 -33.11 8.07 8.62
CA LYS A 100 -32.20 9.14 9.04
C LYS A 100 -31.84 10.10 7.90
N GLY A 101 -32.29 9.82 6.69
CA GLY A 101 -31.89 10.58 5.50
C GLY A 101 -30.39 10.49 5.18
N LEU A 102 -29.73 9.37 5.52
CA LEU A 102 -28.29 9.21 5.37
C LEU A 102 -27.95 8.21 4.26
N SER A 103 -26.99 8.61 3.42
CA SER A 103 -26.33 7.71 2.46
C SER A 103 -24.81 7.70 2.72
N THR A 104 -24.22 6.52 2.84
CA THR A 104 -22.79 6.36 3.12
C THR A 104 -22.02 5.99 1.87
N TYR A 105 -20.95 6.73 1.60
CA TYR A 105 -20.05 6.51 0.47
C TYR A 105 -18.62 6.38 0.95
N LEU A 106 -17.87 5.44 0.34
CA LEU A 106 -16.41 5.37 0.45
C LEU A 106 -15.76 6.19 -0.66
N ARG A 107 -14.78 6.98 -0.29
CA ARG A 107 -14.01 7.82 -1.20
C ARG A 107 -12.52 7.61 -0.97
N PRO A 108 -11.69 7.73 -2.01
CA PRO A 108 -10.24 7.73 -1.88
C PRO A 108 -9.75 8.79 -0.90
N LYS A 109 -8.68 8.50 -0.18
CA LYS A 109 -8.02 9.45 0.73
C LYS A 109 -7.00 10.33 -0.01
N GLY A 110 -6.65 9.97 -1.24
CA GLY A 110 -5.61 10.65 -2.01
C GLY A 110 -4.24 10.04 -1.81
N VAL A 111 -3.20 10.86 -2.01
CA VAL A 111 -1.81 10.46 -1.82
C VAL A 111 -1.50 10.35 -0.33
N ILE A 112 -0.87 9.25 0.06
CA ILE A 112 -0.48 8.97 1.44
C ILE A 112 1.04 8.98 1.53
N ALA A 113 1.59 9.76 2.46
CA ALA A 113 2.98 9.68 2.86
C ALA A 113 3.09 8.69 4.04
N ALA A 114 3.95 7.69 3.91
CA ALA A 114 4.14 6.67 4.94
C ALA A 114 5.60 6.64 5.41
N ILE A 115 5.80 6.61 6.73
CA ILE A 115 7.11 6.38 7.34
C ILE A 115 7.21 4.91 7.71
N ILE A 116 8.14 4.21 7.05
CA ILE A 116 8.29 2.77 7.19
C ILE A 116 9.36 2.44 8.23
N PRO A 117 9.07 1.61 9.25
CA PRO A 117 10.06 1.23 10.26
C PRO A 117 11.07 0.22 9.70
N SER A 118 12.34 0.33 10.11
CA SER A 118 13.41 -0.60 9.72
C SER A 118 13.14 -2.06 10.14
N THR A 119 12.37 -2.27 11.21
CA THR A 119 11.99 -3.62 11.68
C THR A 119 11.02 -4.34 10.73
N ASN A 120 10.21 -3.59 9.96
CA ASN A 120 9.22 -4.11 9.01
C ASN A 120 9.25 -3.33 7.68
N PRO A 121 10.37 -3.31 6.96
CA PRO A 121 10.51 -2.47 5.76
C PRO A 121 9.67 -2.96 4.58
N ILE A 122 9.20 -4.19 4.60
CA ILE A 122 8.49 -4.83 3.49
C ILE A 122 7.02 -5.11 3.83
N ALA A 123 6.76 -5.67 5.02
CA ALA A 123 5.40 -6.08 5.39
C ALA A 123 4.53 -4.92 5.91
N THR A 124 5.07 -3.69 6.04
CA THR A 124 4.31 -2.50 6.44
C THR A 124 3.68 -1.76 5.27
N PRO A 125 4.35 -1.58 4.11
CA PRO A 125 3.72 -0.97 2.94
C PRO A 125 2.61 -1.82 2.37
#